data_82bcd3511c0def7f916cf93055e5089f
#
_entry.id   82bcd3511c0def7f916cf93055e5089f
#
_cell.length_a   1.000
_cell.length_b   1.000
_cell.length_c   1.000
_cell.angle_alpha   90.00
_cell.angle_beta   90.00
_cell.angle_gamma   90.00
#
_symmetry.space_group_name_H-M   'P 1'
#
loop_
_entity.id
_entity.type
_entity.pdbx_description
1 polymer ?
#
loop_
_entity_poly.entity_id
_entity_poly.type
_entity_poly.pdbx_seq_one_letter_code
_entity_poly.pdbx_strand_id
1 'polypeptide(L)'
;NHDNTIYNHWWGETHNGVKEEKKVIKDSVNGDRTESTFKFKVGTNMELAKRYKGGLLLIHGWMDDNVHPAHTLRMVDALIKADKNFDMIILPRSNHGFGGAENTFYERKMWFHFARILLGDDTGDYYYEVEQYKNGDR
;
A
#
# COMPACT_ATOMS: atom_id res chain seq x y z
N ASN A 1 -1.22 -0.86 -1.63
CA ASN A 1 -0.08 -0.21 -0.97
C ASN A 1 1.13 -1.12 -0.97
N HIS A 2 2.31 -0.53 -1.17
CA HIS A 2 3.58 -1.24 -1.35
C HIS A 2 4.65 -0.55 -0.51
N ASP A 3 5.44 -1.32 0.20
CA ASP A 3 6.54 -0.85 1.04
C ASP A 3 7.85 -1.45 0.54
N ASN A 4 8.68 -0.63 -0.10
CA ASN A 4 9.95 -1.06 -0.69
C ASN A 4 10.97 -1.53 0.36
N THR A 5 10.77 -1.27 1.64
CA THR A 5 11.70 -1.70 2.71
C THR A 5 11.56 -3.18 3.07
N ILE A 6 10.44 -3.79 2.71
CA ILE A 6 10.14 -5.22 2.97
C ILE A 6 9.79 -6.01 1.71
N TYR A 7 9.82 -5.35 0.55
CA TYR A 7 9.60 -5.98 -0.74
C TYR A 7 10.91 -6.61 -1.26
N ASN A 8 10.82 -7.25 -2.39
CA ASN A 8 11.93 -7.91 -3.07
C ASN A 8 13.13 -6.94 -3.26
N HIS A 9 14.29 -7.31 -2.73
CA HIS A 9 15.51 -6.48 -2.78
C HIS A 9 15.91 -6.11 -4.21
N TRP A 10 15.84 -7.06 -5.14
CA TRP A 10 16.15 -6.82 -6.54
C TRP A 10 15.29 -5.70 -7.13
N TRP A 11 13.98 -5.70 -6.85
CA TRP A 11 13.08 -4.63 -7.28
C TRP A 11 13.45 -3.29 -6.64
N GLY A 12 13.66 -3.30 -5.33
CA GLY A 12 13.99 -2.09 -4.57
C GLY A 12 15.29 -1.45 -5.06
N GLU A 13 16.34 -2.21 -5.22
CA GLU A 13 17.66 -1.74 -5.69
C GLU A 13 17.60 -1.24 -7.13
N THR A 14 16.92 -1.96 -8.03
CA THR A 14 16.83 -1.60 -9.44
C THR A 14 16.07 -0.29 -9.67
N HIS A 15 14.99 -0.05 -8.91
CA HIS A 15 14.09 1.08 -9.16
C HIS A 15 14.36 2.30 -8.28
N ASN A 16 14.97 2.13 -7.12
CA ASN A 16 15.22 3.24 -6.19
C ASN A 16 16.70 3.60 -6.06
N GLY A 17 17.59 2.72 -6.52
CA GLY A 17 19.04 2.90 -6.44
C GLY A 17 19.59 2.80 -5.01
N VAL A 18 20.91 2.88 -4.93
CA VAL A 18 21.65 2.81 -3.67
C VAL A 18 22.56 4.04 -3.59
N LYS A 19 22.58 4.70 -2.44
CA LYS A 19 23.46 5.80 -2.19
C LYS A 19 24.80 5.30 -1.66
N GLU A 20 25.87 5.56 -2.39
CA GLU A 20 27.23 5.34 -1.91
C GLU A 20 27.64 6.47 -0.95
N GLU A 21 28.08 6.10 0.25
CA GLU A 21 28.71 7.02 1.21
C GLU A 21 30.17 6.62 1.39
N LYS A 22 31.07 7.54 1.04
CA LYS A 22 32.52 7.34 1.16
C LYS A 22 33.03 7.94 2.47
N LYS A 23 33.78 7.14 3.23
CA LYS A 23 34.45 7.58 4.44
C LYS A 23 35.97 7.39 4.26
N VAL A 24 36.74 8.47 4.40
CA VAL A 24 38.17 8.37 4.45
C VAL A 24 38.58 7.98 5.87
N ILE A 25 39.24 6.85 5.99
CA ILE A 25 39.89 6.40 7.22
C ILE A 25 41.36 6.79 7.15
N LYS A 26 41.72 7.68 8.05
CA LYS A 26 43.14 8.09 8.18
C LYS A 26 43.93 7.01 8.91
N ASP A 27 44.97 6.51 8.28
CA ASP A 27 45.89 5.55 8.84
C ASP A 27 47.33 6.07 8.65
N SER A 28 47.93 6.53 9.72
CA SER A 28 49.29 7.11 9.72
C SER A 28 50.40 6.11 9.44
N VAL A 29 50.11 4.81 9.46
CA VAL A 29 51.09 3.74 9.26
C VAL A 29 51.01 3.18 7.83
N ASN A 30 49.80 2.94 7.33
CA ASN A 30 49.54 2.24 6.06
C ASN A 30 49.03 3.19 4.95
N GLY A 31 48.86 4.46 5.28
CA GLY A 31 48.26 5.45 4.38
C GLY A 31 46.74 5.50 4.43
N ASP A 32 46.18 6.63 4.08
CA ASP A 32 44.72 6.84 4.12
C ASP A 32 43.99 5.89 3.14
N ARG A 33 42.92 5.28 3.59
CA ARG A 33 42.06 4.42 2.76
C ARG A 33 40.63 4.95 2.71
N THR A 34 39.98 4.76 1.58
CA THR A 34 38.55 5.09 1.43
C THR A 34 37.73 3.82 1.57
N GLU A 35 36.79 3.83 2.51
CA GLU A 35 35.76 2.80 2.64
C GLU A 35 34.46 3.31 2.06
N SER A 36 33.84 2.51 1.19
CA SER A 36 32.51 2.75 0.66
C SER A 36 31.47 1.93 1.42
N THR A 37 30.46 2.59 1.92
CA THR A 37 29.26 1.96 2.45
C THR A 37 28.07 2.33 1.58
N PHE A 38 27.20 1.36 1.34
CA PHE A 38 26.03 1.57 0.50
C PHE A 38 24.79 1.63 1.39
N LYS A 39 24.00 2.70 1.24
CA LYS A 39 22.75 2.88 1.97
C LYS A 39 21.57 2.86 1.01
N PHE A 40 20.64 1.98 1.30
CA PHE A 40 19.35 1.94 0.65
C PHE A 40 18.35 2.70 1.52
N LYS A 41 17.98 3.91 1.10
CA LYS A 41 16.98 4.72 1.81
C LYS A 41 15.87 5.11 0.84
N VAL A 42 14.74 4.49 1.00
CA VAL A 42 13.52 4.80 0.25
C VAL A 42 12.50 5.38 1.22
N GLY A 43 11.90 6.51 0.83
CA GLY A 43 10.75 7.06 1.55
C GLY A 43 9.56 6.10 1.45
N THR A 44 8.90 5.84 2.54
CA THR A 44 7.74 4.96 2.59
C THR A 44 6.44 5.74 2.71
N ASN A 45 5.34 5.17 2.24
CA ASN A 45 4.02 5.77 2.41
C ASN A 45 3.66 5.94 3.90
N MET A 46 4.18 5.07 4.78
CA MET A 46 3.97 5.15 6.22
C MET A 46 4.53 6.45 6.82
N GLU A 47 5.67 6.94 6.34
CA GLU A 47 6.24 8.22 6.77
C GLU A 47 5.32 9.41 6.43
N LEU A 48 4.48 9.26 5.41
CA LEU A 48 3.54 10.28 4.95
C LEU A 48 2.18 10.22 5.66
N ALA A 49 1.89 9.17 6.43
CA ALA A 49 0.60 8.94 7.06
C ALA A 49 0.11 10.15 7.88
N LYS A 50 1.00 10.81 8.64
CA LYS A 50 0.66 12.00 9.45
C LYS A 50 0.15 13.17 8.61
N ARG A 51 0.61 13.29 7.35
CA ARG A 51 0.24 14.40 6.45
C ARG A 51 -0.96 14.08 5.58
N TYR A 52 -1.44 12.84 5.62
CA TYR A 52 -2.57 12.41 4.82
C TYR A 52 -3.84 13.19 5.18
N LYS A 53 -4.59 13.59 4.14
CA LYS A 53 -5.89 14.27 4.23
C LYS A 53 -6.80 13.73 3.13
N GLY A 54 -8.08 13.53 3.44
CA GLY A 54 -9.10 13.09 2.49
C GLY A 54 -9.66 11.70 2.81
N GLY A 55 -10.40 11.12 1.87
CA GLY A 55 -10.94 9.76 1.96
C GLY A 55 -9.93 8.74 1.42
N LEU A 56 -9.71 7.65 2.15
CA LEU A 56 -8.82 6.57 1.74
C LEU A 56 -9.55 5.24 1.86
N LEU A 57 -9.55 4.48 0.78
CA LEU A 57 -9.96 3.09 0.77
C LEU A 57 -8.74 2.23 0.41
N LEU A 58 -8.35 1.34 1.31
CA LEU A 58 -7.31 0.33 1.10
C LEU A 58 -7.97 -1.00 0.75
N ILE A 59 -7.58 -1.60 -0.39
CA ILE A 59 -8.05 -2.92 -0.79
C ILE A 59 -6.86 -3.82 -1.07
N HIS A 60 -6.89 -5.05 -0.56
CA HIS A 60 -5.79 -6.01 -0.73
C HIS A 60 -6.31 -7.43 -0.86
N GLY A 61 -5.71 -8.22 -1.77
CA GLY A 61 -5.95 -9.65 -1.85
C GLY A 61 -5.23 -10.39 -0.72
N TRP A 62 -5.94 -11.21 0.03
CA TRP A 62 -5.33 -11.95 1.16
C TRP A 62 -4.29 -12.98 0.70
N MET A 63 -4.49 -13.54 -0.50
CA MET A 63 -3.62 -14.57 -1.09
C MET A 63 -2.47 -13.96 -1.91
N ASP A 64 -2.24 -12.64 -1.83
CA ASP A 64 -1.19 -11.96 -2.60
C ASP A 64 0.20 -12.43 -2.16
N ASP A 65 0.83 -13.23 -3.00
CA ASP A 65 2.18 -13.78 -2.83
C ASP A 65 3.27 -12.92 -3.47
N ASN A 66 2.89 -11.92 -4.23
CA ASN A 66 3.80 -10.93 -4.83
C ASN A 66 4.01 -9.74 -3.88
N VAL A 67 2.96 -9.01 -3.56
CA VAL A 67 2.98 -7.94 -2.56
C VAL A 67 2.18 -8.39 -1.34
N HIS A 68 2.85 -9.08 -0.45
CA HIS A 68 2.22 -9.70 0.73
C HIS A 68 1.34 -8.70 1.51
N PRO A 69 0.17 -9.11 2.06
CA PRO A 69 -0.73 -8.23 2.82
C PRO A 69 -0.08 -7.43 3.94
N ALA A 70 1.05 -7.89 4.47
CA ALA A 70 1.85 -7.16 5.46
C ALA A 70 2.21 -5.73 5.00
N HIS A 71 2.38 -5.49 3.70
CA HIS A 71 2.63 -4.15 3.17
C HIS A 71 1.48 -3.19 3.47
N THR A 72 0.24 -3.64 3.29
CA THR A 72 -0.95 -2.85 3.61
C THR A 72 -1.16 -2.72 5.11
N LEU A 73 -0.92 -3.79 5.88
CA LEU A 73 -1.05 -3.74 7.34
C LEU A 73 -0.06 -2.77 7.99
N ARG A 74 1.15 -2.62 7.47
CA ARG A 74 2.09 -1.59 7.93
C ARG A 74 1.57 -0.17 7.68
N MET A 75 0.92 0.06 6.54
CA MET A 75 0.27 1.35 6.27
C MET A 75 -0.90 1.60 7.23
N VAL A 76 -1.70 0.58 7.48
CA VAL A 76 -2.82 0.64 8.46
C VAL A 76 -2.31 1.02 9.84
N ASP A 77 -1.25 0.36 10.33
CA ASP A 77 -0.63 0.68 11.62
C ASP A 77 -0.15 2.15 11.67
N ALA A 78 0.47 2.64 10.60
CA ALA A 78 0.93 4.02 10.51
C ALA A 78 -0.23 5.03 10.50
N LEU A 79 -1.33 4.71 9.83
CA LEU A 79 -2.54 5.54 9.81
C LEU A 79 -3.23 5.60 11.18
N ILE A 80 -3.34 4.45 11.85
CA ILE A 80 -3.88 4.37 13.23
C ILE A 80 -3.04 5.21 14.18
N LYS A 81 -1.71 5.05 14.17
CA LYS A 81 -0.78 5.83 14.99
C LYS A 81 -0.81 7.33 14.69
N ALA A 82 -1.22 7.70 13.48
CA ALA A 82 -1.35 9.08 13.04
C ALA A 82 -2.77 9.66 13.26
N ASP A 83 -3.66 8.90 13.90
CA ASP A 83 -5.08 9.25 14.09
C ASP A 83 -5.77 9.65 12.78
N LYS A 84 -5.62 8.81 11.75
CA LYS A 84 -6.21 9.01 10.42
C LYS A 84 -7.36 8.05 10.17
N ASN A 85 -8.46 8.60 9.67
CA ASN A 85 -9.61 7.81 9.26
C ASN A 85 -9.37 7.19 7.87
N PHE A 86 -9.76 5.93 7.70
CA PHE A 86 -9.65 5.18 6.43
C PHE A 86 -10.61 3.99 6.43
N ASP A 87 -10.95 3.52 5.25
CA ASP A 87 -11.65 2.25 5.04
C ASP A 87 -10.66 1.18 4.57
N MET A 88 -10.91 -0.08 4.95
CA MET A 88 -10.10 -1.22 4.50
C MET A 88 -10.95 -2.42 4.14
N ILE A 89 -10.62 -3.05 3.01
CA ILE A 89 -11.25 -4.28 2.53
C ILE A 89 -10.15 -5.31 2.25
N ILE A 90 -10.33 -6.51 2.77
CA ILE A 90 -9.53 -7.68 2.41
C ILE A 90 -10.38 -8.60 1.54
N LEU A 91 -9.84 -8.96 0.37
CA LEU A 91 -10.43 -9.92 -0.55
C LEU A 91 -9.81 -11.31 -0.29
N PRO A 92 -10.55 -12.25 0.33
CA PRO A 92 -9.95 -13.44 0.93
C PRO A 92 -9.40 -14.45 -0.06
N ARG A 93 -9.88 -14.45 -1.31
CA ARG A 93 -9.48 -15.38 -2.36
C ARG A 93 -8.65 -14.74 -3.47
N SER A 94 -8.45 -13.44 -3.41
CA SER A 94 -7.70 -12.71 -4.42
C SER A 94 -6.20 -12.76 -4.15
N ASN A 95 -5.45 -12.90 -5.23
CA ASN A 95 -4.00 -12.77 -5.30
C ASN A 95 -3.61 -11.32 -5.65
N HIS A 96 -2.50 -11.10 -6.33
CA HIS A 96 -2.05 -9.77 -6.80
C HIS A 96 -3.00 -9.11 -7.81
N GLY A 97 -3.84 -9.88 -8.46
CA GLY A 97 -4.96 -9.44 -9.31
C GLY A 97 -6.28 -9.94 -8.74
N PHE A 98 -7.36 -9.21 -9.02
CA PHE A 98 -8.70 -9.59 -8.59
C PHE A 98 -9.46 -10.25 -9.74
N GLY A 99 -10.28 -11.24 -9.44
CA GLY A 99 -11.05 -11.96 -10.45
C GLY A 99 -12.45 -12.36 -9.95
N GLY A 100 -13.33 -12.70 -10.90
CA GLY A 100 -14.68 -13.19 -10.58
C GLY A 100 -15.49 -12.25 -9.69
N ALA A 101 -16.21 -12.80 -8.74
CA ALA A 101 -17.08 -12.05 -7.83
C ALA A 101 -16.32 -11.01 -6.98
N GLU A 102 -15.06 -11.29 -6.60
CA GLU A 102 -14.25 -10.35 -5.83
C GLU A 102 -13.84 -9.12 -6.66
N ASN A 103 -13.61 -9.27 -7.96
CA ASN A 103 -13.36 -8.13 -8.84
C ASN A 103 -14.63 -7.25 -8.98
N THR A 104 -15.78 -7.87 -9.19
CA THR A 104 -17.07 -7.13 -9.25
C THR A 104 -17.35 -6.38 -7.95
N PHE A 105 -17.10 -7.03 -6.81
CA PHE A 105 -17.22 -6.40 -5.50
C PHE A 105 -16.24 -5.22 -5.32
N TYR A 106 -14.97 -5.42 -5.71
CA TYR A 106 -13.93 -4.40 -5.69
C TYR A 106 -14.32 -3.16 -6.50
N GLU A 107 -14.73 -3.34 -7.77
CA GLU A 107 -15.11 -2.23 -8.64
C GLU A 107 -16.27 -1.43 -8.05
N ARG A 108 -17.30 -2.12 -7.54
CA ARG A 108 -18.45 -1.51 -6.91
C ARG A 108 -18.04 -0.70 -5.66
N LYS A 109 -17.22 -1.26 -4.78
CA LYS A 109 -16.75 -0.56 -3.59
C LYS A 109 -15.89 0.65 -3.91
N MET A 110 -15.10 0.57 -4.96
CA MET A 110 -14.33 1.69 -5.48
C MET A 110 -15.24 2.82 -5.97
N TRP A 111 -16.28 2.49 -6.74
CA TRP A 111 -17.24 3.50 -7.23
C TRP A 111 -18.00 4.18 -6.09
N PHE A 112 -18.47 3.43 -5.11
CA PHE A 112 -19.14 4.00 -3.94
C PHE A 112 -18.21 4.88 -3.11
N HIS A 113 -16.98 4.47 -2.94
CA HIS A 113 -16.00 5.30 -2.27
C HIS A 113 -15.83 6.66 -2.97
N PHE A 114 -15.67 6.68 -4.28
CA PHE A 114 -15.56 7.92 -5.03
C PHE A 114 -16.86 8.74 -5.04
N ALA A 115 -18.02 8.12 -5.19
CA ALA A 115 -19.31 8.82 -5.11
C ALA A 115 -19.47 9.53 -3.76
N ARG A 116 -19.21 8.81 -2.67
CA ARG A 116 -19.27 9.37 -1.31
C ARG A 116 -18.28 10.52 -1.12
N ILE A 117 -17.02 10.33 -1.48
CA ILE A 117 -15.97 11.31 -1.17
C ILE A 117 -16.00 12.52 -2.10
N LEU A 118 -16.32 12.34 -3.38
CA LEU A 118 -16.28 13.42 -4.38
C LEU A 118 -17.63 14.11 -4.60
N LEU A 119 -18.73 13.35 -4.46
CA LEU A 119 -20.07 13.86 -4.75
C LEU A 119 -20.93 14.03 -3.49
N GLY A 120 -20.50 13.51 -2.33
CA GLY A 120 -21.31 13.51 -1.11
C GLY A 120 -22.50 12.56 -1.18
N ASP A 121 -22.46 11.57 -2.09
CA ASP A 121 -23.55 10.61 -2.29
C ASP A 121 -23.28 9.33 -1.46
N ASP A 122 -24.03 9.17 -0.38
CA ASP A 122 -23.97 8.02 0.54
C ASP A 122 -25.02 6.94 0.20
N THR A 123 -25.86 7.17 -0.82
CA THR A 123 -27.03 6.30 -1.08
C THR A 123 -26.70 5.05 -1.89
N GLY A 124 -25.60 5.03 -2.61
CA GLY A 124 -25.24 4.00 -3.58
C GLY A 124 -25.13 2.58 -2.99
N ASP A 125 -24.60 2.43 -1.77
CA ASP A 125 -24.39 1.11 -1.13
C ASP A 125 -25.71 0.37 -0.85
N TYR A 126 -26.78 1.09 -0.49
CA TYR A 126 -28.07 0.49 -0.11
C TYR A 126 -28.90 0.04 -1.29
N TYR A 127 -28.95 0.82 -2.36
CA TYR A 127 -29.83 0.53 -3.50
C TYR A 127 -29.36 -0.65 -4.35
N TYR A 128 -28.05 -0.84 -4.45
CA TYR A 128 -27.50 -1.92 -5.26
C TYR A 128 -27.72 -3.31 -4.63
N GLU A 129 -27.66 -3.44 -3.32
CA GLU A 129 -27.95 -4.69 -2.62
C GLU A 129 -29.41 -5.09 -2.75
N VAL A 130 -30.34 -4.13 -2.69
CA VAL A 130 -31.79 -4.37 -2.81
C VAL A 130 -32.18 -4.81 -4.23
N GLU A 131 -31.56 -4.28 -5.28
CA GLU A 131 -31.86 -4.69 -6.66
C GLU A 131 -31.36 -6.10 -6.99
N GLN A 132 -30.19 -6.51 -6.50
CA GLN A 132 -29.73 -7.91 -6.67
C GLN A 132 -30.64 -8.92 -5.98
N TYR A 133 -31.17 -8.60 -4.81
CA TYR A 133 -32.17 -9.45 -4.12
C TYR A 133 -33.48 -9.55 -4.88
N LYS A 134 -33.91 -8.51 -5.60
CA LYS A 134 -35.14 -8.49 -6.40
C LYS A 134 -35.03 -9.26 -7.71
N ASN A 135 -33.84 -9.34 -8.31
CA ASN A 135 -33.63 -9.98 -9.62
C ASN A 135 -33.28 -11.48 -9.53
N GLY A 136 -33.25 -12.08 -8.36
CA GLY A 136 -33.25 -13.53 -8.17
C GLY A 136 -31.98 -14.27 -8.58
N ASP A 137 -30.86 -13.59 -8.77
CA ASP A 137 -29.56 -14.21 -9.01
C ASP A 137 -29.02 -14.80 -7.69
N ARG A 138 -29.32 -16.10 -7.51
CA ARG A 138 -28.76 -16.94 -6.45
C ARG A 138 -27.50 -17.65 -6.92
#